data_0ddbc04501b8e4331b94913f31ec3b3f
#
_entry.id   0ddbc04501b8e4331b94913f31ec3b3f
#
_cell.length_a   1.000
_cell.length_b   1.000
_cell.length_c   1.000
_cell.angle_alpha   90.00
_cell.angle_beta   90.00
_cell.angle_gamma   90.00
#
_symmetry.space_group_name_H-M   'P 1'
#
loop_
_entity.id
_entity.type
_entity.pdbx_description
1 polymer ?
#
loop_
_entity_poly.entity_id
_entity_poly.type
_entity_poly.pdbx_seq_one_letter_code
_entity_poly.pdbx_strand_id
1 'polypeptide(L)'
;VFLEEARRVLLTLEQAQTKTRAVAVGHRGTLRIALAGGVGRTRLSALLALCREEAPEVGIRLFEAPLSQVVGGLGNDLYDAAFAMAGVVARPVWQDPLVVAIPARHPLLAHKRVPLDEVVGYPLVLCHPQVCQECSRQCERLLRLVETPPVVAEYVTTHSLMLALVAAGYGVGFSTAAHAVACRQADVIVRPLDEDSAALTTYLLHPEGAMSEPLRHFIDRAQRVGHMPLDTQRLA
;
A
#
# COMPACT_ATOMS: atom_id res chain seq x y z
N VAL A 1 -15.59 -5.15 -27.77
CA VAL A 1 -14.86 -4.26 -28.71
C VAL A 1 -15.41 -2.83 -28.64
N PHE A 2 -16.69 -2.56 -29.05
CA PHE A 2 -17.23 -1.17 -29.07
C PHE A 2 -17.18 -0.45 -27.71
N LEU A 3 -17.57 -1.11 -26.63
CA LEU A 3 -17.55 -0.52 -25.28
C LEU A 3 -16.13 -0.17 -24.81
N GLU A 4 -15.15 -0.97 -25.16
CA GLU A 4 -13.74 -0.73 -24.82
C GLU A 4 -13.20 0.46 -25.62
N GLU A 5 -13.49 0.54 -26.90
CA GLU A 5 -13.09 1.67 -27.76
C GLU A 5 -13.80 2.96 -27.34
N ALA A 6 -15.08 2.91 -27.02
CA ALA A 6 -15.82 4.08 -26.51
C ALA A 6 -15.23 4.60 -25.19
N ARG A 7 -14.89 3.70 -24.26
CA ARG A 7 -14.20 4.08 -23.01
C ARG A 7 -12.84 4.72 -23.28
N ARG A 8 -12.07 4.18 -24.24
CA ARG A 8 -10.77 4.73 -24.63
C ARG A 8 -10.88 6.15 -25.19
N VAL A 9 -11.87 6.42 -26.03
CA VAL A 9 -12.13 7.76 -26.56
C VAL A 9 -12.51 8.75 -25.45
N LEU A 10 -13.42 8.37 -24.56
CA LEU A 10 -13.81 9.22 -23.41
C LEU A 10 -12.62 9.54 -22.51
N LEU A 11 -11.79 8.55 -22.20
CA LEU A 11 -10.57 8.73 -21.42
C LEU A 11 -9.57 9.67 -22.10
N THR A 12 -9.41 9.55 -23.43
CA THR A 12 -8.55 10.45 -24.22
C THR A 12 -9.05 11.89 -24.18
N LEU A 13 -10.37 12.10 -24.25
CA LEU A 13 -11.00 13.42 -24.14
C LEU A 13 -10.76 14.02 -22.75
N GLU A 14 -10.98 13.25 -21.68
CA GLU A 14 -10.73 13.69 -20.30
C GLU A 14 -9.25 14.03 -20.09
N GLN A 15 -8.34 13.28 -20.69
CA GLN A 15 -6.90 13.56 -20.67
C GLN A 15 -6.57 14.89 -21.35
N ALA A 16 -7.15 15.16 -22.53
CA ALA A 16 -6.93 16.40 -23.25
C ALA A 16 -7.43 17.61 -22.45
N GLN A 17 -8.63 17.53 -21.88
CA GLN A 17 -9.18 18.56 -20.99
C GLN A 17 -8.30 18.79 -19.74
N THR A 18 -7.79 17.71 -19.17
CA THR A 18 -6.92 17.74 -18.00
C THR A 18 -5.58 18.43 -18.29
N LYS A 19 -4.95 18.09 -19.42
CA LYS A 19 -3.69 18.73 -19.87
C LYS A 19 -3.88 20.23 -20.08
N THR A 20 -4.97 20.62 -20.74
CA THR A 20 -5.30 22.02 -20.98
C THR A 20 -5.51 22.81 -19.67
N ARG A 21 -6.23 22.22 -18.71
CA ARG A 21 -6.44 22.85 -17.38
C ARG A 21 -5.13 22.95 -16.58
N ALA A 22 -4.27 21.95 -16.63
CA ALA A 22 -2.98 21.96 -15.95
C ALA A 22 -2.07 23.09 -16.46
N VAL A 23 -2.02 23.28 -17.77
CA VAL A 23 -1.29 24.39 -18.39
C VAL A 23 -1.88 25.76 -17.96
N ALA A 24 -3.20 25.87 -17.92
CA ALA A 24 -3.88 27.09 -17.47
C ALA A 24 -3.59 27.47 -16.00
N VAL A 25 -3.26 26.49 -15.16
CA VAL A 25 -2.90 26.71 -13.74
C VAL A 25 -1.38 26.87 -13.55
N GLY A 26 -0.59 26.90 -14.65
CA GLY A 26 0.85 27.10 -14.62
C GLY A 26 1.68 25.84 -14.32
N HIS A 27 1.07 24.65 -14.35
CA HIS A 27 1.82 23.40 -14.22
C HIS A 27 2.59 23.10 -15.50
N ARG A 28 3.89 22.83 -15.39
CA ARG A 28 4.76 22.40 -16.51
C ARG A 28 4.53 20.96 -16.96
N GLY A 29 3.68 20.22 -16.24
CA GLY A 29 3.30 18.86 -16.55
C GLY A 29 2.37 18.29 -15.48
N THR A 30 1.69 17.20 -15.80
CA THR A 30 0.85 16.46 -14.84
C THR A 30 1.24 14.99 -14.89
N LEU A 31 1.56 14.42 -13.73
CA LEU A 31 1.79 13.00 -13.57
C LEU A 31 0.50 12.31 -13.09
N ARG A 32 0.13 11.24 -13.76
CA ARG A 32 -1.03 10.39 -13.45
C ARG A 32 -0.52 9.13 -12.76
N ILE A 33 -0.74 9.06 -11.47
CA ILE A 33 -0.22 7.97 -10.64
C ILE A 33 -1.37 7.09 -10.18
N ALA A 34 -1.34 5.83 -10.55
CA ALA A 34 -2.31 4.85 -10.08
C ALA A 34 -1.85 4.18 -8.78
N LEU A 35 -2.81 3.81 -7.96
CA LEU A 35 -2.60 3.11 -6.70
C LEU A 35 -3.44 1.83 -6.74
N ALA A 36 -2.78 0.68 -6.67
CA ALA A 36 -3.48 -0.57 -6.41
C ALA A 36 -3.78 -0.71 -4.91
N GLY A 37 -4.78 -1.52 -4.58
CA GLY A 37 -5.18 -1.72 -3.18
C GLY A 37 -4.02 -2.17 -2.28
N GLY A 38 -4.01 -1.67 -1.04
CA GLY A 38 -3.04 -2.04 -0.02
C GLY A 38 -1.78 -1.16 0.06
N VAL A 39 -1.58 -0.23 -0.87
CA VAL A 39 -0.41 0.68 -0.85
C VAL A 39 -0.42 1.56 0.40
N GLY A 40 0.72 1.62 1.10
CA GLY A 40 0.88 2.35 2.35
C GLY A 40 0.68 3.86 2.21
N ARG A 41 -0.35 4.41 2.86
CA ARG A 41 -0.72 5.83 2.76
C ARG A 41 0.32 6.77 3.38
N THR A 42 1.03 6.34 4.41
CA THR A 42 2.03 7.15 5.11
C THR A 42 3.20 7.52 4.20
N ARG A 43 3.75 6.54 3.47
CA ARG A 43 4.83 6.79 2.50
C ARG A 43 4.34 7.61 1.31
N LEU A 44 3.12 7.35 0.85
CA LEU A 44 2.50 8.15 -0.21
C LEU A 44 2.37 9.62 0.22
N SER A 45 1.89 9.88 1.43
CA SER A 45 1.77 11.26 1.95
C SER A 45 3.12 11.96 2.05
N ALA A 46 4.16 11.27 2.52
CA ALA A 46 5.52 11.81 2.57
C ALA A 46 6.05 12.13 1.15
N LEU A 47 5.81 11.23 0.18
CA LEU A 47 6.18 11.46 -1.21
C LEU A 47 5.48 12.68 -1.80
N LEU A 48 4.17 12.81 -1.58
CA LEU A 48 3.41 13.96 -2.09
C LEU A 48 3.85 15.28 -1.47
N ALA A 49 4.17 15.28 -0.16
CA ALA A 49 4.75 16.44 0.52
C ALA A 49 6.07 16.86 -0.10
N LEU A 50 6.98 15.89 -0.32
CA LEU A 50 8.27 16.12 -0.94
C LEU A 50 8.13 16.63 -2.40
N CYS A 51 7.20 16.07 -3.17
CA CYS A 51 6.92 16.55 -4.53
C CYS A 51 6.40 17.99 -4.52
N ARG A 52 5.53 18.34 -3.57
CA ARG A 52 4.99 19.69 -3.44
C ARG A 52 6.07 20.72 -3.05
N GLU A 53 7.04 20.32 -2.24
CA GLU A 53 8.14 21.17 -1.81
C GLU A 53 9.17 21.38 -2.92
N GLU A 54 9.60 20.30 -3.59
CA GLU A 54 10.71 20.34 -4.55
C GLU A 54 10.29 20.62 -6.01
N ALA A 55 9.03 20.37 -6.38
CA ALA A 55 8.53 20.54 -7.74
C ALA A 55 7.06 20.99 -7.75
N PRO A 56 6.73 22.15 -7.16
CA PRO A 56 5.35 22.64 -7.06
C PRO A 56 4.69 22.89 -8.43
N GLU A 57 5.50 23.04 -9.49
CA GLU A 57 5.04 23.20 -10.86
C GLU A 57 4.58 21.90 -11.53
N VAL A 58 4.82 20.72 -10.91
CA VAL A 58 4.38 19.43 -11.41
C VAL A 58 3.09 19.01 -10.74
N GLY A 59 1.99 18.98 -11.50
CA GLY A 59 0.72 18.48 -11.01
C GLY A 59 0.76 16.96 -10.81
N ILE A 60 0.25 16.45 -9.69
CA ILE A 60 0.09 15.02 -9.45
C ILE A 60 -1.40 14.70 -9.33
N ARG A 61 -1.87 13.71 -10.10
CA ARG A 61 -3.20 13.14 -10.00
C ARG A 61 -3.11 11.69 -9.56
N LEU A 62 -3.88 11.36 -8.54
CA LEU A 62 -3.95 10.01 -8.00
C LEU A 62 -5.23 9.32 -8.44
N PHE A 63 -5.11 8.05 -8.78
CA PHE A 63 -6.21 7.18 -9.18
C PHE A 63 -6.10 5.89 -8.36
N GLU A 64 -7.19 5.46 -7.76
CA GLU A 64 -7.24 4.19 -7.05
C GLU A 64 -8.04 3.18 -7.90
N ALA A 65 -7.45 2.03 -8.21
CA ALA A 65 -8.08 1.02 -9.05
C ALA A 65 -7.58 -0.39 -8.69
N PRO A 66 -8.33 -1.45 -9.02
CA PRO A 66 -7.85 -2.83 -8.94
C PRO A 66 -6.58 -3.03 -9.76
N LEU A 67 -5.68 -3.92 -9.30
CA LEU A 67 -4.38 -4.16 -9.96
C LEU A 67 -4.50 -4.46 -11.46
N SER A 68 -5.50 -5.25 -11.86
CA SER A 68 -5.73 -5.57 -13.28
C SER A 68 -6.00 -4.33 -14.14
N GLN A 69 -6.75 -3.35 -13.59
CA GLN A 69 -7.02 -2.09 -14.26
C GLN A 69 -5.80 -1.16 -14.25
N VAL A 70 -5.01 -1.19 -13.18
CA VAL A 70 -3.75 -0.44 -13.09
C VAL A 70 -2.77 -0.92 -14.15
N VAL A 71 -2.56 -2.22 -14.28
CA VAL A 71 -1.67 -2.81 -15.29
C VAL A 71 -2.16 -2.51 -16.70
N GLY A 72 -3.46 -2.72 -16.98
CA GLY A 72 -4.05 -2.37 -18.26
C GLY A 72 -3.96 -0.88 -18.59
N GLY A 73 -4.13 -0.02 -17.58
CA GLY A 73 -4.01 1.43 -17.72
C GLY A 73 -2.59 1.90 -18.04
N LEU A 74 -1.56 1.29 -17.43
CA LEU A 74 -0.18 1.56 -17.78
C LEU A 74 0.13 1.19 -19.26
N GLY A 75 -0.34 0.03 -19.71
CA GLY A 75 -0.16 -0.41 -21.11
C GLY A 75 -0.93 0.43 -22.14
N ASN A 76 -1.94 1.19 -21.72
CA ASN A 76 -2.76 2.06 -22.56
C ASN A 76 -2.49 3.56 -22.31
N ASP A 77 -1.36 3.93 -21.76
CA ASP A 77 -0.97 5.33 -21.47
C ASP A 77 -1.99 6.12 -20.62
N LEU A 78 -2.81 5.45 -19.82
CA LEU A 78 -3.73 6.10 -18.87
C LEU A 78 -3.00 6.63 -17.64
N TYR A 79 -1.96 5.94 -17.23
CA TYR A 79 -1.12 6.26 -16.08
C TYR A 79 0.34 6.38 -16.49
N ASP A 80 1.05 7.29 -15.88
CA ASP A 80 2.49 7.50 -16.09
C ASP A 80 3.32 6.58 -15.18
N ALA A 81 2.80 6.28 -13.99
CA ALA A 81 3.33 5.27 -13.09
C ALA A 81 2.23 4.73 -12.17
N ALA A 82 2.56 3.66 -11.45
CA ALA A 82 1.66 3.09 -10.45
C ALA A 82 2.42 2.51 -9.26
N PHE A 83 1.76 2.48 -8.11
CA PHE A 83 2.20 1.73 -6.94
C PHE A 83 1.31 0.50 -6.77
N ALA A 84 1.95 -0.63 -6.54
CA ALA A 84 1.26 -1.90 -6.29
C ALA A 84 2.07 -2.77 -5.33
N MET A 85 1.38 -3.69 -4.67
CA MET A 85 2.03 -4.69 -3.79
C MET A 85 2.38 -5.98 -4.53
N ALA A 86 2.03 -6.09 -5.79
CA ALA A 86 2.29 -7.29 -6.58
C ALA A 86 3.64 -7.24 -7.28
N GLY A 87 4.36 -8.36 -7.23
CA GLY A 87 5.55 -8.61 -8.03
C GLY A 87 5.22 -8.95 -9.48
N VAL A 88 4.94 -7.96 -10.29
CA VAL A 88 5.28 -8.04 -11.70
C VAL A 88 6.75 -7.62 -11.80
N VAL A 89 7.44 -7.84 -12.92
CA VAL A 89 8.83 -7.40 -13.12
C VAL A 89 8.92 -5.88 -12.85
N ALA A 90 9.13 -5.51 -11.60
CA ALA A 90 9.06 -4.15 -11.09
C ALA A 90 10.09 -3.96 -9.97
N ARG A 91 10.54 -2.72 -9.80
CA ARG A 91 11.49 -2.42 -8.72
C ARG A 91 10.75 -2.23 -7.40
N PRO A 92 11.17 -2.90 -6.31
CA PRO A 92 10.66 -2.59 -4.99
C PRO A 92 11.02 -1.14 -4.66
N VAL A 93 10.07 -0.38 -4.15
CA VAL A 93 10.28 1.03 -3.79
C VAL A 93 10.12 1.27 -2.30
N TRP A 94 9.20 0.56 -1.65
CA TRP A 94 8.98 0.64 -0.22
C TRP A 94 8.89 -0.74 0.41
N GLN A 95 9.42 -0.85 1.63
CA GLN A 95 9.26 -2.00 2.49
C GLN A 95 8.75 -1.52 3.84
N ASP A 96 7.57 -1.98 4.22
CA ASP A 96 6.93 -1.62 5.48
C ASP A 96 6.88 -2.86 6.39
N PRO A 97 7.65 -2.86 7.51
CA PRO A 97 7.68 -3.98 8.44
C PRO A 97 6.27 -4.34 8.92
N LEU A 98 5.99 -5.63 8.95
CA LEU A 98 4.76 -6.16 9.52
C LEU A 98 4.81 -6.10 11.05
N VAL A 99 3.67 -5.77 11.61
CA VAL A 99 3.40 -5.78 13.05
C VAL A 99 2.14 -6.60 13.31
N VAL A 100 2.01 -7.11 14.51
CA VAL A 100 0.80 -7.78 14.98
C VAL A 100 -0.06 -6.76 15.71
N ALA A 101 -1.30 -6.61 15.29
CA ALA A 101 -2.35 -5.88 15.99
C ALA A 101 -2.99 -6.82 17.03
N ILE A 102 -2.97 -6.42 18.28
CA ILE A 102 -3.26 -7.27 19.45
C ILE A 102 -4.26 -6.53 20.35
N PRO A 103 -5.31 -7.20 20.88
CA PRO A 103 -6.19 -6.59 21.86
C PRO A 103 -5.43 -6.13 23.12
N ALA A 104 -5.87 -5.05 23.76
CA ALA A 104 -5.18 -4.40 24.88
C ALA A 104 -4.94 -5.29 26.12
N ARG A 105 -5.59 -6.46 26.23
CA ARG A 105 -5.44 -7.40 27.36
C ARG A 105 -5.15 -8.83 26.86
N HIS A 106 -4.21 -8.98 25.97
CA HIS A 106 -3.92 -10.24 25.33
C HIS A 106 -2.57 -10.83 25.80
N PRO A 107 -2.42 -12.17 25.95
CA PRO A 107 -1.16 -12.79 26.39
C PRO A 107 0.06 -12.44 25.53
N LEU A 108 -0.11 -12.27 24.21
CA LEU A 108 0.97 -11.88 23.30
C LEU A 108 1.65 -10.55 23.65
N LEU A 109 1.04 -9.71 24.48
CA LEU A 109 1.62 -8.45 24.96
C LEU A 109 2.82 -8.64 25.89
N ALA A 110 3.03 -9.86 26.41
CA ALA A 110 4.23 -10.21 27.17
C ALA A 110 5.51 -10.15 26.31
N HIS A 111 5.37 -10.29 24.98
CA HIS A 111 6.48 -10.21 24.05
C HIS A 111 6.74 -8.77 23.58
N LYS A 112 8.00 -8.36 23.56
CA LYS A 112 8.41 -7.10 22.90
C LYS A 112 8.41 -7.23 21.38
N ARG A 113 8.82 -8.39 20.88
CA ARG A 113 8.68 -8.86 19.49
C ARG A 113 7.93 -10.18 19.57
N VAL A 114 6.92 -10.39 18.75
CA VAL A 114 6.03 -11.55 18.84
C VAL A 114 6.52 -12.63 17.87
N PRO A 115 6.88 -13.83 18.35
CA PRO A 115 7.20 -14.94 17.48
C PRO A 115 5.99 -15.32 16.62
N LEU A 116 6.21 -15.65 15.34
CA LEU A 116 5.14 -15.99 14.43
C LEU A 116 4.36 -17.24 14.86
N ASP A 117 5.06 -18.22 15.44
CA ASP A 117 4.46 -19.45 16.00
C ASP A 117 3.47 -19.15 17.12
N GLU A 118 3.74 -18.14 17.93
CA GLU A 118 2.84 -17.69 18.99
C GLU A 118 1.60 -16.96 18.40
N VAL A 119 1.80 -16.20 17.32
CA VAL A 119 0.69 -15.49 16.64
C VAL A 119 -0.33 -16.48 16.09
N VAL A 120 0.12 -17.55 15.41
CA VAL A 120 -0.78 -18.55 14.82
C VAL A 120 -1.47 -19.45 15.83
N GLY A 121 -1.03 -19.42 17.10
CA GLY A 121 -1.72 -20.06 18.22
C GLY A 121 -3.06 -19.39 18.58
N TYR A 122 -3.35 -18.22 18.01
CA TYR A 122 -4.58 -17.46 18.24
C TYR A 122 -5.38 -17.28 16.95
N PRO A 123 -6.72 -17.08 17.03
CA PRO A 123 -7.54 -16.78 15.87
C PRO A 123 -7.06 -15.52 15.16
N LEU A 124 -7.01 -15.56 13.83
CA LEU A 124 -6.56 -14.45 13.00
C LEU A 124 -7.74 -13.73 12.36
N VAL A 125 -7.69 -12.38 12.34
CA VAL A 125 -8.56 -11.55 11.52
C VAL A 125 -7.72 -11.03 10.35
N LEU A 126 -8.05 -11.46 9.12
CA LEU A 126 -7.27 -11.20 7.93
C LEU A 126 -8.03 -10.38 6.89
N CYS A 127 -7.30 -9.69 6.03
CA CYS A 127 -7.90 -9.03 4.88
C CYS A 127 -8.38 -10.05 3.84
N HIS A 128 -9.57 -9.82 3.29
CA HIS A 128 -10.20 -10.74 2.33
C HIS A 128 -9.38 -10.81 1.03
N PRO A 129 -9.02 -12.02 0.56
CA PRO A 129 -8.14 -12.20 -0.60
C PRO A 129 -8.66 -11.55 -1.88
N GLN A 130 -9.99 -11.47 -2.07
CA GLN A 130 -10.57 -10.84 -3.25
C GLN A 130 -10.52 -9.31 -3.23
N VAL A 131 -10.35 -8.70 -2.06
CA VAL A 131 -10.32 -7.23 -1.91
C VAL A 131 -8.87 -6.72 -1.91
N CYS A 132 -7.99 -7.39 -1.17
CA CYS A 132 -6.57 -7.05 -1.09
C CYS A 132 -5.71 -8.28 -1.42
N GLN A 133 -5.81 -8.74 -2.67
CA GLN A 133 -5.20 -9.98 -3.13
C GLN A 133 -3.71 -10.07 -2.83
N GLU A 134 -2.96 -8.99 -3.05
CA GLU A 134 -1.51 -9.01 -2.91
C GLU A 134 -1.05 -8.92 -1.45
N CYS A 135 -1.76 -8.15 -0.62
CA CYS A 135 -1.54 -8.15 0.83
C CYS A 135 -1.81 -9.55 1.42
N SER A 136 -2.93 -10.17 1.02
CA SER A 136 -3.25 -11.55 1.43
C SER A 136 -2.16 -12.54 1.02
N ARG A 137 -1.68 -12.47 -0.23
CA ARG A 137 -0.59 -13.35 -0.70
C ARG A 137 0.71 -13.16 0.08
N GLN A 138 1.06 -11.93 0.44
CA GLN A 138 2.26 -11.67 1.24
C GLN A 138 2.08 -12.21 2.67
N CYS A 139 0.91 -12.01 3.28
CA CYS A 139 0.59 -12.61 4.59
C CYS A 139 0.55 -14.15 4.52
N GLU A 140 -0.01 -14.74 3.48
CA GLU A 140 -0.02 -16.20 3.29
C GLU A 140 1.39 -16.78 3.16
N ARG A 141 2.31 -16.09 2.47
CA ARG A 141 3.72 -16.53 2.40
C ARG A 141 4.37 -16.54 3.77
N LEU A 142 4.10 -15.51 4.59
CA LEU A 142 4.58 -15.46 5.97
C LEU A 142 4.01 -16.62 6.80
N LEU A 143 2.71 -16.85 6.72
CA LEU A 143 2.04 -17.92 7.47
C LEU A 143 2.47 -19.34 7.05
N ARG A 144 3.04 -19.51 5.87
CA ARG A 144 3.64 -20.80 5.43
C ARG A 144 5.00 -21.11 6.07
N LEU A 145 5.60 -20.15 6.77
CA LEU A 145 6.87 -20.39 7.49
C LEU A 145 6.66 -21.18 8.78
N VAL A 146 5.43 -21.29 9.26
CA VAL A 146 5.09 -22.04 10.47
C VAL A 146 4.41 -23.36 10.11
N GLU A 147 4.66 -24.40 10.91
CA GLU A 147 4.07 -25.72 10.70
C GLU A 147 2.60 -25.77 11.11
N THR A 148 2.22 -24.99 12.13
CA THR A 148 0.85 -24.96 12.64
C THR A 148 -0.06 -24.20 11.67
N PRO A 149 -1.11 -24.80 11.13
CA PRO A 149 -2.04 -24.10 10.26
C PRO A 149 -2.80 -23.01 11.05
N PRO A 150 -2.85 -21.76 10.56
CA PRO A 150 -3.54 -20.68 11.23
C PRO A 150 -5.05 -20.91 11.24
N VAL A 151 -5.70 -20.56 12.34
CA VAL A 151 -7.16 -20.50 12.44
C VAL A 151 -7.61 -19.08 12.09
N VAL A 152 -8.35 -18.91 11.00
CA VAL A 152 -8.89 -17.61 10.60
C VAL A 152 -10.29 -17.46 11.20
N ALA A 153 -10.43 -16.48 12.11
CA ALA A 153 -11.71 -16.16 12.72
C ALA A 153 -12.62 -15.39 11.76
N GLU A 154 -12.05 -14.44 10.99
CA GLU A 154 -12.83 -13.62 10.07
C GLU A 154 -11.97 -13.07 8.94
N TYR A 155 -12.59 -12.89 7.77
CA TYR A 155 -12.05 -12.16 6.64
C TYR A 155 -12.75 -10.81 6.48
N VAL A 156 -11.99 -9.73 6.46
CA VAL A 156 -12.52 -8.36 6.39
C VAL A 156 -12.13 -7.64 5.10
N THR A 157 -12.94 -6.69 4.68
CA THR A 157 -12.72 -5.94 3.45
C THR A 157 -11.89 -4.67 3.65
N THR A 158 -11.72 -4.21 4.89
CA THR A 158 -10.94 -3.01 5.20
C THR A 158 -10.05 -3.22 6.42
N HIS A 159 -8.92 -2.54 6.43
CA HIS A 159 -8.02 -2.56 7.58
C HIS A 159 -8.66 -1.98 8.86
N SER A 160 -9.49 -0.94 8.71
CA SER A 160 -10.22 -0.35 9.86
C SER A 160 -11.18 -1.36 10.51
N LEU A 161 -11.85 -2.19 9.69
CA LEU A 161 -12.71 -3.25 10.21
C LEU A 161 -11.90 -4.35 10.91
N MET A 162 -10.74 -4.70 10.37
CA MET A 162 -9.82 -5.63 11.04
C MET A 162 -9.44 -5.11 12.44
N LEU A 163 -9.01 -3.85 12.55
CA LEU A 163 -8.65 -3.27 13.84
C LEU A 163 -9.85 -3.21 14.81
N ALA A 164 -11.07 -2.97 14.31
CA ALA A 164 -12.27 -2.97 15.15
C ALA A 164 -12.56 -4.38 15.71
N LEU A 165 -12.43 -5.44 14.91
CA LEU A 165 -12.60 -6.81 15.36
C LEU A 165 -11.50 -7.24 16.34
N VAL A 166 -10.25 -6.83 16.09
CA VAL A 166 -9.15 -7.05 17.03
C VAL A 166 -9.44 -6.34 18.37
N ALA A 167 -9.86 -5.07 18.35
CA ALA A 167 -10.24 -4.35 19.55
C ALA A 167 -11.35 -5.06 20.34
N ALA A 168 -12.30 -5.66 19.63
CA ALA A 168 -13.39 -6.43 20.21
C ALA A 168 -12.99 -7.85 20.69
N GLY A 169 -11.73 -8.26 20.50
CA GLY A 169 -11.20 -9.54 20.96
C GLY A 169 -11.55 -10.74 20.08
N TYR A 170 -11.93 -10.55 18.81
CA TYR A 170 -12.19 -11.66 17.87
C TYR A 170 -10.93 -12.44 17.46
N GLY A 171 -9.77 -11.82 17.65
CA GLY A 171 -8.47 -12.41 17.34
C GLY A 171 -7.38 -11.36 17.23
N VAL A 172 -6.29 -11.73 16.60
CA VAL A 172 -5.17 -10.83 16.27
C VAL A 172 -5.06 -10.66 14.77
N GLY A 173 -4.42 -9.58 14.31
CA GLY A 173 -4.31 -9.31 12.88
C GLY A 173 -2.94 -8.78 12.48
N PHE A 174 -2.63 -8.84 11.19
CA PHE A 174 -1.42 -8.25 10.64
C PHE A 174 -1.65 -6.83 10.13
N SER A 175 -0.74 -5.95 10.46
CA SER A 175 -0.71 -4.56 10.00
C SER A 175 0.71 -4.17 9.61
N THR A 176 0.89 -2.98 9.05
CA THR A 176 2.20 -2.35 9.01
C THR A 176 2.32 -1.32 10.13
N ALA A 177 3.55 -1.08 10.59
CA ALA A 177 3.83 -0.06 11.59
C ALA A 177 3.24 1.30 11.19
N ALA A 178 3.42 1.69 9.93
CA ALA A 178 2.90 2.94 9.38
C ALA A 178 1.37 3.02 9.42
N HIS A 179 0.67 1.93 9.11
CA HIS A 179 -0.78 1.89 9.09
C HIS A 179 -1.37 1.89 10.50
N ALA A 180 -0.74 1.17 11.42
CA ALA A 180 -1.15 1.13 12.82
C ALA A 180 -1.07 2.51 13.49
N VAL A 181 -0.04 3.30 13.17
CA VAL A 181 0.08 4.70 13.64
C VAL A 181 -1.00 5.60 13.06
N ALA A 182 -1.33 5.43 11.77
CA ALA A 182 -2.33 6.26 11.08
C ALA A 182 -3.78 5.96 11.53
N CYS A 183 -4.07 4.71 11.91
CA CYS A 183 -5.40 4.24 12.29
C CYS A 183 -5.47 3.86 13.78
N ARG A 184 -5.04 4.77 14.66
CA ARG A 184 -5.02 4.51 16.12
C ARG A 184 -6.40 4.05 16.62
N GLN A 185 -6.40 2.86 17.23
CA GLN A 185 -7.54 2.29 17.95
C GLN A 185 -7.14 2.15 19.42
N ALA A 186 -7.93 2.70 20.34
CA ALA A 186 -7.56 2.77 21.75
C ALA A 186 -7.30 1.39 22.41
N ASP A 187 -8.06 0.38 21.99
CA ASP A 187 -8.00 -0.98 22.55
C ASP A 187 -7.16 -1.96 21.72
N VAL A 188 -6.32 -1.44 20.80
CA VAL A 188 -5.38 -2.23 20.00
C VAL A 188 -3.96 -1.76 20.28
N ILE A 189 -3.12 -2.72 20.67
CA ILE A 189 -1.69 -2.53 20.83
C ILE A 189 -0.99 -3.25 19.67
N VAL A 190 0.04 -2.64 19.12
CA VAL A 190 0.84 -3.28 18.07
C VAL A 190 2.20 -3.70 18.63
N ARG A 191 2.68 -4.84 18.15
CA ARG A 191 4.02 -5.35 18.43
C ARG A 191 4.70 -5.79 17.16
N PRO A 192 6.00 -5.53 16.99
CA PRO A 192 6.77 -6.07 15.87
C PRO A 192 6.71 -7.59 15.86
N LEU A 193 6.69 -8.19 14.68
CA LEU A 193 6.95 -9.62 14.52
C LEU A 193 8.44 -9.89 14.79
N ASP A 194 8.73 -11.05 15.39
CA ASP A 194 10.08 -11.57 15.53
C ASP A 194 10.48 -12.37 14.30
N GLU A 195 10.36 -11.73 13.15
CA GLU A 195 10.68 -12.24 11.83
C GLU A 195 11.16 -11.07 10.97
N ASP A 196 12.47 -10.99 10.77
CA ASP A 196 13.10 -9.84 10.10
C ASP A 196 12.73 -9.74 8.60
N SER A 197 12.32 -10.87 8.00
CA SER A 197 11.83 -10.89 6.61
C SER A 197 10.37 -10.44 6.46
N ALA A 198 9.64 -10.28 7.56
CA ALA A 198 8.22 -9.93 7.54
C ALA A 198 8.01 -8.46 7.19
N ALA A 199 7.83 -8.19 5.92
CA ALA A 199 7.54 -6.84 5.41
C ALA A 199 6.56 -6.89 4.24
N LEU A 200 5.70 -5.89 4.15
CA LEU A 200 4.92 -5.64 2.95
C LEU A 200 5.74 -4.81 1.96
N THR A 201 5.95 -5.35 0.78
CA THR A 201 6.70 -4.69 -0.28
C THR A 201 5.77 -4.00 -1.27
N THR A 202 5.98 -2.70 -1.45
CA THR A 202 5.34 -1.91 -2.50
C THR A 202 6.31 -1.74 -3.66
N TYR A 203 5.81 -1.99 -4.86
CA TYR A 203 6.54 -1.86 -6.13
C TYR A 203 6.07 -0.62 -6.87
N LEU A 204 6.99 0.00 -7.61
CA LEU A 204 6.67 1.06 -8.55
C LEU A 204 6.73 0.49 -9.96
N LEU A 205 5.62 0.64 -10.68
CA LEU A 205 5.45 0.23 -12.07
C LEU A 205 5.40 1.48 -12.96
N HIS A 206 5.98 1.38 -14.13
CA HIS A 206 5.85 2.39 -15.19
C HIS A 206 5.92 1.69 -16.56
N PRO A 207 5.39 2.27 -17.63
CA PRO A 207 5.55 1.76 -18.97
C PRO A 207 7.02 1.62 -19.36
N GLU A 208 7.32 0.63 -20.19
CA GLU A 208 8.65 0.50 -20.82
C GLU A 208 8.88 1.64 -21.81
N GLY A 209 10.10 2.16 -21.88
CA GLY A 209 10.47 3.18 -22.85
C GLY A 209 11.08 4.43 -22.21
N ALA A 210 11.07 5.54 -22.98
CA ALA A 210 11.64 6.81 -22.54
C ALA A 210 10.77 7.46 -21.47
N MET A 211 11.33 7.65 -20.29
CA MET A 211 10.66 8.36 -19.18
C MET A 211 10.77 9.87 -19.36
N SER A 212 9.68 10.58 -19.10
CA SER A 212 9.73 12.04 -18.98
C SER A 212 10.57 12.48 -17.80
N GLU A 213 11.16 13.66 -17.88
CA GLU A 213 11.96 14.23 -16.77
C GLU A 213 11.16 14.33 -15.46
N PRO A 214 9.90 14.82 -15.45
CA PRO A 214 9.08 14.85 -14.24
C PRO A 214 8.85 13.46 -13.63
N LEU A 215 8.64 12.43 -14.47
CA LEU A 215 8.45 11.05 -13.99
C LEU A 215 9.73 10.50 -13.36
N ARG A 216 10.89 10.74 -13.95
CA ARG A 216 12.17 10.32 -13.39
C ARG A 216 12.40 10.93 -12.01
N HIS A 217 12.20 12.24 -11.87
CA HIS A 217 12.32 12.92 -10.58
C HIS A 217 11.29 12.45 -9.55
N PHE A 218 10.08 12.09 -9.99
CA PHE A 218 9.08 11.49 -9.12
C PHE A 218 9.54 10.13 -8.58
N ILE A 219 10.10 9.28 -9.45
CA ILE A 219 10.65 7.97 -9.06
C ILE A 219 11.80 8.12 -8.07
N ASP A 220 12.74 9.05 -8.32
CA ASP A 220 13.84 9.32 -7.42
C ASP A 220 13.35 9.76 -6.02
N ARG A 221 12.33 10.61 -5.96
CA ARG A 221 11.70 10.99 -4.70
C ARG A 221 11.02 9.81 -4.00
N ALA A 222 10.33 8.96 -4.75
CA ALA A 222 9.71 7.76 -4.19
C ALA A 222 10.76 6.82 -3.56
N GLN A 223 11.93 6.66 -4.18
CA GLN A 223 13.04 5.89 -3.63
C GLN A 223 13.61 6.54 -2.36
N ARG A 224 13.81 7.86 -2.36
CA ARG A 224 14.26 8.62 -1.18
C ARG A 224 13.33 8.41 0.01
N VAL A 225 12.01 8.50 -0.20
CA VAL A 225 11.00 8.21 0.82
C VAL A 225 11.09 6.76 1.30
N GLY A 226 11.42 5.83 0.41
CA GLY A 226 11.65 4.42 0.76
C GLY A 226 12.76 4.22 1.78
N HIS A 227 13.81 5.03 1.73
CA HIS A 227 14.96 4.98 2.65
C HIS A 227 14.75 5.79 3.94
N MET A 228 13.67 6.58 4.03
CA MET A 228 13.37 7.30 5.26
C MET A 228 12.96 6.32 6.37
N PRO A 229 13.54 6.44 7.58
CA PRO A 229 13.10 5.64 8.70
C PRO A 229 11.63 5.93 8.99
N LEU A 230 10.83 4.87 9.14
CA LEU A 230 9.49 5.02 9.68
C LEU A 230 9.62 5.36 11.16
N ASP A 231 8.93 6.40 11.62
CA ASP A 231 8.88 6.76 13.04
C ASP A 231 8.09 5.69 13.81
N THR A 232 8.75 4.58 14.08
CA THR A 232 8.19 3.45 14.84
C THR A 232 8.26 3.68 16.36
N GLN A 233 8.92 4.76 16.81
CA GLN A 233 9.01 5.09 18.26
C GLN A 233 7.65 5.43 18.87
N ARG A 234 6.64 5.71 18.06
CA ARG A 234 5.26 5.95 18.51
C ARG A 234 4.44 4.67 18.72
N LEU A 235 5.05 3.49 18.52
CA LEU A 235 4.41 2.17 18.69
C LEU A 235 4.65 1.56 20.10
N ALA A 236 5.46 2.20 20.92
CA ALA A 236 5.76 1.77 22.28
C ALA A 236 4.69 2.22 23.27
#